data_a81d3444497bc48d89ceef9b42c6087b
#
_entry.id   a81d3444497bc48d89ceef9b42c6087b
#
_cell.length_a   1.000
_cell.length_b   1.000
_cell.length_c   1.000
_cell.angle_alpha   90.00
_cell.angle_beta   90.00
_cell.angle_gamma   90.00
#
_symmetry.space_group_name_H-M   'P 1'
#
loop_
_entity.id
_entity.type
_entity.pdbx_description
1 polymer ?
#
loop_
_entity_poly.entity_id
_entity_poly.type
_entity_poly.pdbx_seq_one_letter_code
_entity_poly.pdbx_strand_id
1 'polypeptide(L)'
;MSELFRTPLFVLEMANNHMGDVEHGLRVIREFGALCQNYPFQFALKMQYRQLDSLIHPDFIGRDDIKYIKRFSETRLSREDTRKLVAEIKAQGFIAMCTPFDNASVDVIVEDGFDILKIASCSMTDWPLLEKVVKTKLPIIASTAGSPFTEIDKLVSFFQNREKTFALMHCVGEYPTPMERLELNQIGMMMERYPRVPIGYSTHEDPNITIPVAMAVAKGSKIFEKHVGVPTDRYALNAYSASPAQAKAWLDAAVEAYAICGATDGRAEPSKAEMESLFSLRRGVYAKRTVKAGERLRDDDVFFAIPTQDGHVTANDWSKYTQFYAETDIPANAPVKLEGIRRVDTRE
;
A
#
# COMPACT_ATOMS: atom_id res chain seq x y z
N MET A 1 14.22 2.47 5.98
CA MET A 1 12.82 2.07 6.24
C MET A 1 12.87 0.87 7.17
N SER A 2 12.11 0.83 8.26
CA SER A 2 12.09 -0.35 9.13
C SER A 2 11.52 -1.55 8.38
N GLU A 3 11.94 -2.75 8.73
CA GLU A 3 11.50 -4.01 8.10
C GLU A 3 9.97 -4.19 8.18
N LEU A 4 9.36 -3.71 9.27
CA LEU A 4 7.93 -3.74 9.53
C LEU A 4 7.06 -3.13 8.41
N PHE A 5 7.54 -2.10 7.70
CA PHE A 5 6.77 -1.41 6.66
C PHE A 5 7.25 -1.71 5.23
N ARG A 6 8.04 -2.75 5.03
CA ARG A 6 8.49 -3.19 3.69
C ARG A 6 7.42 -4.00 2.97
N THR A 7 6.81 -4.93 3.67
CA THR A 7 5.67 -5.72 3.18
C THR A 7 4.37 -4.95 3.41
N PRO A 8 3.40 -4.99 2.50
CA PRO A 8 2.11 -4.35 2.71
C PRO A 8 1.44 -4.82 3.99
N LEU A 9 1.02 -3.86 4.83
CA LEU A 9 0.35 -4.09 6.11
C LEU A 9 -1.11 -3.66 6.02
N PHE A 10 -2.03 -4.60 6.25
CA PHE A 10 -3.47 -4.36 6.33
C PHE A 10 -3.91 -4.38 7.78
N VAL A 11 -4.41 -3.24 8.27
CA VAL A 11 -4.88 -3.04 9.64
C VAL A 11 -6.40 -3.20 9.67
N LEU A 12 -6.85 -4.22 10.37
CA LEU A 12 -8.26 -4.50 10.62
C LEU A 12 -8.66 -3.81 11.94
N GLU A 13 -9.38 -2.69 11.83
CA GLU A 13 -9.80 -1.89 12.98
C GLU A 13 -11.10 -2.43 13.56
N MET A 14 -11.02 -3.20 14.64
CA MET A 14 -12.20 -3.67 15.36
C MET A 14 -12.89 -2.53 16.14
N ALA A 15 -12.11 -1.58 16.65
CA ALA A 15 -12.63 -0.47 17.47
C ALA A 15 -13.58 -0.97 18.58
N ASN A 16 -14.82 -0.47 18.58
CA ASN A 16 -15.87 -0.89 19.51
C ASN A 16 -16.83 -1.96 18.92
N ASN A 17 -16.49 -2.56 17.77
CA ASN A 17 -17.36 -3.56 17.14
C ASN A 17 -17.39 -4.91 17.88
N HIS A 18 -16.60 -5.08 18.95
CA HIS A 18 -16.80 -6.13 19.95
C HIS A 18 -18.06 -5.90 20.82
N MET A 19 -18.69 -4.72 20.75
CA MET A 19 -19.95 -4.35 21.39
C MET A 19 -20.01 -4.53 22.93
N GLY A 20 -18.85 -4.52 23.63
CA GLY A 20 -18.77 -4.82 25.06
C GLY A 20 -18.92 -6.29 25.41
N ASP A 21 -18.90 -7.17 24.43
CA ASP A 21 -19.09 -8.61 24.52
C ASP A 21 -17.80 -9.30 24.06
N VAL A 22 -17.12 -9.96 25.01
CA VAL A 22 -15.83 -10.61 24.73
C VAL A 22 -15.98 -11.76 23.74
N GLU A 23 -17.05 -12.55 23.82
CA GLU A 23 -17.26 -13.66 22.89
C GLU A 23 -17.52 -13.16 21.47
N HIS A 24 -18.24 -12.05 21.33
CA HIS A 24 -18.39 -11.40 20.04
C HIS A 24 -17.06 -10.86 19.51
N GLY A 25 -16.23 -10.25 20.36
CA GLY A 25 -14.88 -9.84 20.02
C GLY A 25 -13.98 -10.98 19.53
N LEU A 26 -13.99 -12.12 20.26
CA LEU A 26 -13.30 -13.35 19.86
C LEU A 26 -13.79 -13.88 18.52
N ARG A 27 -15.10 -13.84 18.28
CA ARG A 27 -15.68 -14.21 16.99
C ARG A 27 -15.17 -13.34 15.85
N VAL A 28 -15.13 -12.01 16.02
CA VAL A 28 -14.57 -11.08 15.03
C VAL A 28 -13.13 -11.45 14.72
N ILE A 29 -12.29 -11.65 15.73
CA ILE A 29 -10.88 -11.99 15.55
C ILE A 29 -10.71 -13.27 14.74
N ARG A 30 -11.46 -14.34 15.08
CA ARG A 30 -11.38 -15.66 14.42
C ARG A 30 -11.87 -15.64 12.98
N GLU A 31 -13.00 -14.98 12.70
CA GLU A 31 -13.54 -14.88 11.33
C GLU A 31 -12.57 -14.12 10.41
N PHE A 32 -11.99 -13.03 10.89
CA PHE A 32 -10.98 -12.30 10.13
C PHE A 32 -9.63 -13.03 10.07
N GLY A 33 -9.26 -13.79 11.11
CA GLY A 33 -8.09 -14.65 11.08
C GLY A 33 -8.15 -15.68 9.96
N ALA A 34 -9.27 -16.39 9.86
CA ALA A 34 -9.50 -17.37 8.80
C ALA A 34 -9.49 -16.72 7.39
N LEU A 35 -10.06 -15.52 7.25
CA LEU A 35 -10.04 -14.77 5.99
C LEU A 35 -8.60 -14.41 5.56
N CYS A 36 -7.82 -13.85 6.47
CA CYS A 36 -6.50 -13.28 6.18
C CYS A 36 -5.44 -14.31 5.77
N GLN A 37 -5.58 -15.58 6.18
CA GLN A 37 -4.65 -16.66 5.83
C GLN A 37 -4.49 -16.89 4.33
N ASN A 38 -5.44 -16.42 3.52
CA ASN A 38 -5.45 -16.61 2.07
C ASN A 38 -4.75 -15.48 1.28
N TYR A 39 -4.15 -14.51 1.97
CA TYR A 39 -3.58 -13.32 1.33
C TYR A 39 -2.08 -13.17 1.59
N PRO A 40 -1.30 -12.66 0.62
CA PRO A 40 0.16 -12.52 0.74
C PRO A 40 0.57 -11.21 1.44
N PHE A 41 -0.18 -10.78 2.45
CA PHE A 41 0.02 -9.52 3.16
C PHE A 41 0.34 -9.77 4.63
N GLN A 42 0.92 -8.77 5.30
CA GLN A 42 0.94 -8.71 6.75
C GLN A 42 -0.40 -8.15 7.24
N PHE A 43 -0.86 -8.67 8.38
CA PHE A 43 -2.12 -8.22 8.98
C PHE A 43 -1.91 -7.79 10.43
N ALA A 44 -2.51 -6.66 10.78
CA ALA A 44 -2.66 -6.25 12.17
C ALA A 44 -4.15 -6.22 12.52
N LEU A 45 -4.50 -6.61 13.73
CA LEU A 45 -5.82 -6.35 14.27
C LEU A 45 -5.72 -5.27 15.34
N LYS A 46 -6.52 -4.22 15.21
CA LYS A 46 -6.42 -3.02 16.02
C LYS A 46 -7.59 -2.89 17.00
N MET A 47 -7.24 -2.62 18.25
CA MET A 47 -8.14 -2.28 19.34
C MET A 47 -8.00 -0.79 19.72
N GLN A 48 -8.88 -0.34 20.58
CA GLN A 48 -8.86 1.02 21.15
C GLN A 48 -8.96 0.93 22.67
N TYR A 49 -7.99 1.53 23.35
CA TYR A 49 -7.99 1.57 24.81
C TYR A 49 -8.36 2.95 25.34
N ARG A 50 -9.22 2.94 26.36
CA ARG A 50 -9.66 4.12 27.13
C ARG A 50 -9.79 3.74 28.59
N GLN A 51 -9.15 4.48 29.46
CA GLN A 51 -9.36 4.36 30.90
C GLN A 51 -10.50 5.31 31.29
N LEU A 52 -11.77 4.84 31.13
CA LEU A 52 -12.96 5.67 31.22
C LEU A 52 -13.06 6.39 32.57
N ASP A 53 -12.59 5.77 33.65
CA ASP A 53 -12.64 6.33 34.99
C ASP A 53 -11.79 7.60 35.17
N SER A 54 -10.77 7.79 34.32
CA SER A 54 -9.93 8.98 34.27
C SER A 54 -10.12 9.84 33.03
N LEU A 55 -10.66 9.26 31.95
CA LEU A 55 -10.91 9.95 30.70
C LEU A 55 -12.18 10.80 30.73
N ILE A 56 -13.24 10.29 31.39
CA ILE A 56 -14.50 11.02 31.51
C ILE A 56 -14.45 11.92 32.74
N HIS A 57 -14.72 13.21 32.54
CA HIS A 57 -14.82 14.14 33.65
C HIS A 57 -15.90 13.68 34.64
N PRO A 58 -15.69 13.73 35.96
CA PRO A 58 -16.61 13.19 36.97
C PRO A 58 -18.07 13.66 36.83
N ASP A 59 -18.30 14.92 36.49
CA ASP A 59 -19.65 15.50 36.32
C ASP A 59 -20.42 14.95 35.10
N PHE A 60 -19.73 14.23 34.22
CA PHE A 60 -20.31 13.68 32.98
C PHE A 60 -20.42 12.14 32.98
N ILE A 61 -19.99 11.50 34.07
CA ILE A 61 -20.11 10.03 34.17
C ILE A 61 -21.61 9.68 34.19
N GLY A 62 -21.99 8.70 33.33
CA GLY A 62 -23.38 8.26 33.20
C GLY A 62 -24.28 9.16 32.34
N ARG A 63 -23.74 10.15 31.65
CA ARG A 63 -24.47 11.04 30.73
C ARG A 63 -24.73 10.34 29.38
N ASP A 64 -25.89 9.67 29.29
CA ASP A 64 -26.29 8.92 28.08
C ASP A 64 -26.72 9.81 26.90
N ASP A 65 -26.99 11.09 27.18
CA ASP A 65 -27.25 12.12 26.15
C ASP A 65 -25.99 12.55 25.37
N ILE A 66 -24.79 12.23 25.90
CA ILE A 66 -23.53 12.50 25.22
C ILE A 66 -23.08 11.23 24.47
N LYS A 67 -23.22 11.27 23.15
CA LYS A 67 -23.02 10.12 22.23
C LYS A 67 -21.76 9.27 22.55
N TYR A 68 -20.61 9.89 22.76
CA TYR A 68 -19.36 9.13 22.96
C TYR A 68 -19.22 8.61 24.39
N ILE A 69 -19.72 9.32 25.41
CA ILE A 69 -19.76 8.81 26.79
C ILE A 69 -20.63 7.56 26.85
N LYS A 70 -21.84 7.65 26.31
CA LYS A 70 -22.74 6.50 26.19
C LYS A 70 -22.07 5.33 25.48
N ARG A 71 -21.57 5.56 24.24
CA ARG A 71 -20.96 4.51 23.42
C ARG A 71 -19.80 3.81 24.12
N PHE A 72 -18.89 4.57 24.74
CA PHE A 72 -17.72 4.00 25.40
C PHE A 72 -18.10 3.24 26.69
N SER A 73 -19.07 3.75 27.44
CA SER A 73 -19.57 3.08 28.64
C SER A 73 -20.27 1.76 28.31
N GLU A 74 -21.12 1.75 27.29
CA GLU A 74 -21.85 0.55 26.83
C GLU A 74 -20.93 -0.52 26.23
N THR A 75 -19.79 -0.12 25.67
CA THR A 75 -18.83 -1.05 25.05
C THR A 75 -17.59 -1.29 25.90
N ARG A 76 -17.60 -0.89 27.18
CA ARG A 76 -16.47 -1.13 28.09
C ARG A 76 -16.28 -2.64 28.30
N LEU A 77 -15.05 -3.10 28.14
CA LEU A 77 -14.61 -4.44 28.51
C LEU A 77 -13.80 -4.40 29.80
N SER A 78 -13.82 -5.49 30.55
CA SER A 78 -12.87 -5.67 31.67
C SER A 78 -11.44 -5.83 31.15
N ARG A 79 -10.46 -5.55 32.01
CA ARG A 79 -9.06 -5.80 31.65
C ARG A 79 -8.75 -7.28 31.38
N GLU A 80 -9.42 -8.19 32.07
CA GLU A 80 -9.31 -9.62 31.83
C GLU A 80 -9.83 -9.97 30.43
N ASP A 81 -10.97 -9.43 30.03
CA ASP A 81 -11.56 -9.69 28.70
C ASP A 81 -10.73 -9.06 27.58
N THR A 82 -10.20 -7.84 27.77
CA THR A 82 -9.28 -7.27 26.79
C THR A 82 -8.03 -8.11 26.58
N ARG A 83 -7.46 -8.68 27.65
CA ARG A 83 -6.31 -9.61 27.55
C ARG A 83 -6.65 -10.90 26.81
N LYS A 84 -7.88 -11.45 26.99
CA LYS A 84 -8.36 -12.60 26.20
C LYS A 84 -8.37 -12.25 24.70
N LEU A 85 -8.87 -11.07 24.34
CA LEU A 85 -8.85 -10.62 22.94
C LEU A 85 -7.43 -10.46 22.40
N VAL A 86 -6.51 -9.86 23.16
CA VAL A 86 -5.09 -9.72 22.74
C VAL A 86 -4.43 -11.09 22.54
N ALA A 87 -4.70 -12.04 23.44
CA ALA A 87 -4.18 -13.40 23.30
C ALA A 87 -4.69 -14.07 22.01
N GLU A 88 -5.99 -13.92 21.70
CA GLU A 88 -6.59 -14.46 20.49
C GLU A 88 -6.03 -13.76 19.22
N ILE A 89 -5.86 -12.43 19.24
CA ILE A 89 -5.23 -11.69 18.13
C ILE A 89 -3.88 -12.32 17.77
N LYS A 90 -3.04 -12.58 18.76
CA LYS A 90 -1.72 -13.20 18.56
C LYS A 90 -1.82 -14.65 18.14
N ALA A 91 -2.75 -15.42 18.70
CA ALA A 91 -2.97 -16.82 18.35
C ALA A 91 -3.42 -16.98 16.87
N GLN A 92 -4.13 -16.00 16.32
CA GLN A 92 -4.51 -15.95 14.91
C GLN A 92 -3.39 -15.44 13.99
N GLY A 93 -2.21 -15.10 14.53
CA GLY A 93 -1.05 -14.63 13.76
C GLY A 93 -1.09 -13.14 13.38
N PHE A 94 -2.00 -12.37 13.96
CA PHE A 94 -2.04 -10.93 13.75
C PHE A 94 -0.95 -10.20 14.54
N ILE A 95 -0.44 -9.11 13.98
CA ILE A 95 0.26 -8.07 14.72
C ILE A 95 -0.78 -7.37 15.62
N ALA A 96 -0.55 -7.34 16.92
CA ALA A 96 -1.46 -6.71 17.86
C ALA A 96 -1.23 -5.19 17.88
N MET A 97 -2.24 -4.41 17.49
CA MET A 97 -2.16 -2.95 17.41
C MET A 97 -3.20 -2.30 18.31
N CYS A 98 -2.87 -1.17 18.94
CA CYS A 98 -3.81 -0.46 19.78
C CYS A 98 -3.69 1.05 19.69
N THR A 99 -4.84 1.73 19.74
CA THR A 99 -4.94 3.18 19.86
C THR A 99 -5.17 3.56 21.33
N PRO A 100 -4.23 4.24 22.00
CA PRO A 100 -4.50 4.89 23.28
C PRO A 100 -5.28 6.20 23.06
N PHE A 101 -6.28 6.47 23.87
CA PHE A 101 -6.99 7.75 23.90
C PHE A 101 -6.71 8.58 25.16
N ASP A 102 -5.86 8.06 26.03
CA ASP A 102 -5.38 8.73 27.25
C ASP A 102 -4.00 8.20 27.66
N ASN A 103 -3.32 8.93 28.53
CA ASN A 103 -1.97 8.60 28.97
C ASN A 103 -1.89 7.28 29.76
N ALA A 104 -2.90 6.95 30.54
CA ALA A 104 -2.93 5.71 31.33
C ALA A 104 -3.06 4.47 30.42
N SER A 105 -3.80 4.61 29.32
CA SER A 105 -3.94 3.56 28.30
C SER A 105 -2.62 3.18 27.65
N VAL A 106 -1.64 4.10 27.55
CA VAL A 106 -0.31 3.78 26.96
C VAL A 106 0.41 2.72 27.80
N ASP A 107 0.41 2.87 29.13
CA ASP A 107 1.06 1.88 30.01
C ASP A 107 0.38 0.51 29.90
N VAL A 108 -0.97 0.50 29.91
CA VAL A 108 -1.77 -0.72 29.77
C VAL A 108 -1.49 -1.44 28.47
N ILE A 109 -1.35 -0.70 27.35
CA ILE A 109 -1.03 -1.26 26.03
C ILE A 109 0.36 -1.94 26.05
N VAL A 110 1.35 -1.31 26.67
CA VAL A 110 2.69 -1.89 26.81
C VAL A 110 2.66 -3.15 27.68
N GLU A 111 1.96 -3.11 28.83
CA GLU A 111 1.80 -4.24 29.74
C GLU A 111 1.06 -5.44 29.11
N ASP A 112 0.04 -5.18 28.30
CA ASP A 112 -0.72 -6.21 27.60
C ASP A 112 0.01 -6.74 26.35
N GLY A 113 1.20 -6.17 26.04
CA GLY A 113 2.13 -6.68 25.05
C GLY A 113 1.72 -6.46 23.60
N PHE A 114 1.09 -5.33 23.26
CA PHE A 114 0.87 -4.93 21.89
C PHE A 114 2.18 -4.64 21.16
N ASP A 115 2.14 -4.76 19.83
CA ASP A 115 3.31 -4.66 18.96
C ASP A 115 3.45 -3.27 18.31
N ILE A 116 2.33 -2.55 18.09
CA ILE A 116 2.29 -1.24 17.45
C ILE A 116 1.33 -0.32 18.19
N LEU A 117 1.74 0.95 18.38
CA LEU A 117 0.88 2.04 18.85
C LEU A 117 0.29 2.82 17.66
N LYS A 118 -1.02 3.10 17.73
CA LYS A 118 -1.70 3.98 16.77
C LYS A 118 -2.02 5.32 17.44
N ILE A 119 -1.73 6.40 16.74
CA ILE A 119 -2.24 7.73 17.10
C ILE A 119 -3.43 8.05 16.21
N ALA A 120 -4.59 8.23 16.84
CA ALA A 120 -5.79 8.66 16.14
C ALA A 120 -5.64 10.11 15.66
N SER A 121 -6.36 10.48 14.58
CA SER A 121 -6.29 11.85 14.05
C SER A 121 -6.67 12.91 15.08
N CYS A 122 -7.65 12.65 15.95
CA CYS A 122 -8.04 13.56 17.02
C CYS A 122 -6.96 13.75 18.11
N SER A 123 -5.99 12.83 18.18
CA SER A 123 -4.87 12.89 19.14
C SER A 123 -3.54 13.29 18.50
N MET A 124 -3.54 13.68 17.22
CA MET A 124 -2.31 13.99 16.48
C MET A 124 -1.55 15.20 17.07
N THR A 125 -2.26 16.08 17.75
CA THR A 125 -1.70 17.25 18.46
C THR A 125 -1.91 17.18 19.99
N ASP A 126 -2.26 16.01 20.51
CA ASP A 126 -2.31 15.79 21.96
C ASP A 126 -0.88 15.55 22.49
N TRP A 127 -0.16 16.67 22.70
CA TRP A 127 1.24 16.63 23.11
C TRP A 127 1.48 15.86 24.41
N PRO A 128 0.64 15.97 25.48
CA PRO A 128 0.77 15.14 26.66
C PRO A 128 0.74 13.62 26.36
N LEU A 129 -0.16 13.19 25.48
CA LEU A 129 -0.23 11.80 25.04
C LEU A 129 0.98 11.40 24.19
N LEU A 130 1.38 12.26 23.25
CA LEU A 130 2.54 12.02 22.37
C LEU A 130 3.83 11.91 23.17
N GLU A 131 4.05 12.76 24.18
CA GLU A 131 5.22 12.69 25.09
C GLU A 131 5.22 11.38 25.90
N LYS A 132 4.08 10.80 26.19
CA LYS A 132 3.97 9.48 26.84
C LYS A 132 4.29 8.35 25.85
N VAL A 133 3.71 8.42 24.65
CA VAL A 133 3.88 7.42 23.58
C VAL A 133 5.35 7.25 23.17
N VAL A 134 6.09 8.36 23.01
CA VAL A 134 7.50 8.30 22.57
C VAL A 134 8.45 7.68 23.58
N LYS A 135 8.04 7.55 24.85
CA LYS A 135 8.82 6.86 25.88
C LYS A 135 8.76 5.34 25.73
N THR A 136 7.79 4.82 24.99
CA THR A 136 7.71 3.38 24.70
C THR A 136 8.74 2.97 23.64
N LYS A 137 8.99 1.68 23.49
CA LYS A 137 9.84 1.15 22.42
C LYS A 137 9.04 0.75 21.17
N LEU A 138 7.71 0.86 21.23
CA LEU A 138 6.83 0.42 20.16
C LEU A 138 6.93 1.34 18.94
N PRO A 139 6.84 0.79 17.71
CA PRO A 139 6.65 1.58 16.51
C PRO A 139 5.28 2.26 16.52
N ILE A 140 5.17 3.36 15.78
CA ILE A 140 4.00 4.23 15.81
C ILE A 140 3.42 4.36 14.40
N ILE A 141 2.09 4.32 14.27
CA ILE A 141 1.38 4.72 13.07
C ILE A 141 0.46 5.89 13.45
N ALA A 142 0.54 7.02 12.76
CA ALA A 142 -0.29 8.19 13.07
C ALA A 142 -1.19 8.56 11.89
N SER A 143 -2.50 8.73 12.14
CA SER A 143 -3.46 9.25 11.17
C SER A 143 -3.52 10.77 11.21
N THR A 144 -3.76 11.41 10.05
CA THR A 144 -3.59 12.86 9.84
C THR A 144 -4.88 13.57 9.42
N ALA A 145 -6.06 12.96 9.61
CA ALA A 145 -7.32 13.60 9.21
C ALA A 145 -7.52 14.96 9.89
N GLY A 146 -7.98 15.92 9.11
CA GLY A 146 -8.28 17.28 9.59
C GLY A 146 -7.06 18.12 9.93
N SER A 147 -5.84 17.66 9.67
CA SER A 147 -4.62 18.35 10.07
C SER A 147 -3.91 18.99 8.87
N PRO A 148 -3.55 20.28 8.95
CA PRO A 148 -2.75 20.92 7.91
C PRO A 148 -1.30 20.42 7.94
N PHE A 149 -0.58 20.54 6.83
CA PHE A 149 0.82 20.13 6.75
C PHE A 149 1.71 20.74 7.83
N THR A 150 1.43 21.95 8.26
CA THR A 150 2.18 22.61 9.34
C THR A 150 2.12 21.87 10.69
N GLU A 151 1.01 21.20 10.98
CA GLU A 151 0.89 20.36 12.18
C GLU A 151 1.51 18.98 11.96
N ILE A 152 1.37 18.42 10.76
CA ILE A 152 2.01 17.16 10.40
C ILE A 152 3.55 17.29 10.43
N ASP A 153 4.11 18.43 9.96
CA ASP A 153 5.54 18.73 10.03
C ASP A 153 6.06 18.71 11.48
N LYS A 154 5.30 19.28 12.41
CA LYS A 154 5.66 19.27 13.84
C LYS A 154 5.70 17.84 14.37
N LEU A 155 4.70 17.04 14.05
CA LEU A 155 4.64 15.63 14.46
C LEU A 155 5.81 14.82 13.89
N VAL A 156 6.09 14.98 12.60
CA VAL A 156 7.21 14.30 11.92
C VAL A 156 8.53 14.68 12.59
N SER A 157 8.79 15.97 12.79
CA SER A 157 9.99 16.45 13.48
C SER A 157 10.07 15.93 14.91
N PHE A 158 8.94 15.87 15.62
CA PHE A 158 8.86 15.37 16.98
C PHE A 158 9.28 13.89 17.08
N PHE A 159 8.80 13.04 16.16
CA PHE A 159 9.16 11.63 16.12
C PHE A 159 10.58 11.40 15.62
N GLN A 160 11.02 12.14 14.59
CA GLN A 160 12.39 12.05 14.05
C GLN A 160 13.44 12.42 15.08
N ASN A 161 13.24 13.53 15.81
CA ASN A 161 14.17 13.98 16.86
C ASN A 161 14.27 13.00 18.04
N ARG A 162 13.32 12.09 18.17
CA ARG A 162 13.31 11.01 19.19
C ARG A 162 13.63 9.63 18.61
N GLU A 163 14.12 9.58 17.38
CA GLU A 163 14.53 8.38 16.66
C GLU A 163 13.45 7.29 16.64
N LYS A 164 12.17 7.71 16.57
CA LYS A 164 11.05 6.76 16.54
C LYS A 164 10.90 6.12 15.18
N THR A 165 10.64 4.82 15.16
CA THR A 165 10.10 4.12 14.00
C THR A 165 8.63 4.48 13.87
N PHE A 166 8.26 5.18 12.78
CA PHE A 166 6.87 5.59 12.59
C PHE A 166 6.46 5.63 11.12
N ALA A 167 5.15 5.61 10.89
CA ALA A 167 4.50 5.81 9.62
C ALA A 167 3.34 6.80 9.77
N LEU A 168 2.94 7.45 8.68
CA LEU A 168 1.78 8.32 8.62
C LEU A 168 0.69 7.70 7.76
N MET A 169 -0.57 8.03 8.04
CA MET A 169 -1.70 7.61 7.22
C MET A 169 -2.52 8.82 6.79
N HIS A 170 -2.69 8.95 5.47
CA HIS A 170 -3.73 9.81 4.95
C HIS A 170 -5.10 9.26 5.40
N CYS A 171 -5.94 10.14 5.88
CA CYS A 171 -7.26 9.80 6.42
C CYS A 171 -8.19 11.01 6.29
N VAL A 172 -9.49 10.75 6.12
CA VAL A 172 -10.56 11.75 6.22
C VAL A 172 -11.47 11.40 7.39
N GLY A 173 -11.74 12.37 8.25
CA GLY A 173 -12.48 12.18 9.50
C GLY A 173 -14.00 12.27 9.36
N GLU A 174 -14.56 11.85 8.25
CA GLU A 174 -16.00 11.70 8.03
C GLU A 174 -16.40 10.22 8.04
N TYR A 175 -17.57 9.89 8.64
CA TYR A 175 -17.99 8.51 8.90
C TYR A 175 -19.47 8.28 8.52
N PRO A 176 -19.81 7.74 7.32
CA PRO A 176 -18.88 7.39 6.23
C PRO A 176 -18.31 8.60 5.47
N THR A 177 -17.16 8.41 4.81
CA THR A 177 -16.56 9.44 3.96
C THR A 177 -17.19 9.40 2.56
N PRO A 178 -17.75 10.51 2.03
CA PRO A 178 -18.16 10.60 0.64
C PRO A 178 -16.98 10.41 -0.33
N MET A 179 -17.21 9.75 -1.45
CA MET A 179 -16.16 9.39 -2.40
C MET A 179 -15.38 10.62 -2.92
N GLU A 180 -16.06 11.71 -3.20
CA GLU A 180 -15.49 12.97 -3.67
C GLU A 180 -14.62 13.68 -2.65
N ARG A 181 -14.64 13.23 -1.38
CA ARG A 181 -13.85 13.79 -0.27
C ARG A 181 -12.71 12.90 0.19
N LEU A 182 -12.44 11.80 -0.50
CA LEU A 182 -11.35 10.89 -0.13
C LEU A 182 -9.96 11.50 -0.34
N GLU A 183 -9.82 12.48 -1.21
CA GLU A 183 -8.60 13.29 -1.40
C GLU A 183 -7.31 12.45 -1.56
N LEU A 184 -7.38 11.36 -2.30
CA LEU A 184 -6.28 10.38 -2.39
C LEU A 184 -4.98 10.95 -2.96
N ASN A 185 -5.01 12.13 -3.61
CA ASN A 185 -3.79 12.81 -4.03
C ASN A 185 -2.90 13.23 -2.86
N GLN A 186 -3.47 13.42 -1.67
CA GLN A 186 -2.71 13.72 -0.46
C GLN A 186 -1.68 12.63 -0.12
N ILE A 187 -1.91 11.37 -0.52
CA ILE A 187 -0.95 10.28 -0.33
C ILE A 187 0.37 10.61 -1.04
N GLY A 188 0.30 10.97 -2.33
CA GLY A 188 1.49 11.35 -3.12
C GLY A 188 2.16 12.60 -2.56
N MET A 189 1.38 13.62 -2.21
CA MET A 189 1.91 14.87 -1.62
C MET A 189 2.66 14.60 -0.30
N MET A 190 2.13 13.70 0.54
CA MET A 190 2.82 13.29 1.78
C MET A 190 4.10 12.51 1.49
N MET A 191 4.11 11.62 0.48
CA MET A 191 5.32 10.89 0.08
C MET A 191 6.44 11.81 -0.41
N GLU A 192 6.09 12.81 -1.22
CA GLU A 192 7.05 13.82 -1.68
C GLU A 192 7.61 14.64 -0.53
N ARG A 193 6.73 15.05 0.41
CA ARG A 193 7.11 15.88 1.55
C ARG A 193 7.94 15.11 2.58
N TYR A 194 7.65 13.82 2.79
CA TYR A 194 8.28 12.97 3.80
C TYR A 194 8.90 11.71 3.18
N PRO A 195 9.92 11.82 2.31
CA PRO A 195 10.41 10.72 1.48
C PRO A 195 11.00 9.54 2.26
N ARG A 196 11.26 9.70 3.55
CA ARG A 196 11.77 8.64 4.44
C ARG A 196 10.71 8.05 5.37
N VAL A 197 9.48 8.57 5.33
CA VAL A 197 8.38 8.12 6.18
C VAL A 197 7.40 7.29 5.33
N PRO A 198 7.10 6.06 5.72
CA PRO A 198 6.06 5.28 5.05
C PRO A 198 4.70 5.98 5.16
N ILE A 199 4.01 6.09 4.02
CA ILE A 199 2.66 6.69 3.96
C ILE A 199 1.64 5.60 3.67
N GLY A 200 0.58 5.56 4.46
CA GLY A 200 -0.55 4.66 4.32
C GLY A 200 -1.86 5.38 4.07
N TYR A 201 -2.92 4.59 3.97
CA TYR A 201 -4.29 5.04 3.77
C TYR A 201 -5.22 4.40 4.80
N SER A 202 -5.91 5.24 5.59
CA SER A 202 -6.96 4.84 6.54
C SER A 202 -8.30 5.33 6.03
N THR A 203 -9.27 4.43 5.89
CA THR A 203 -10.45 4.66 5.07
C THR A 203 -11.76 4.46 5.83
N HIS A 204 -12.77 5.30 5.53
CA HIS A 204 -14.09 5.26 6.15
C HIS A 204 -15.23 5.38 5.12
N GLU A 205 -14.97 5.17 3.84
CA GLU A 205 -16.02 5.09 2.80
C GLU A 205 -16.90 3.85 2.98
N ASP A 206 -18.01 3.81 2.25
CA ASP A 206 -18.88 2.63 2.17
C ASP A 206 -18.01 1.36 1.87
N PRO A 207 -18.07 0.33 2.72
CA PRO A 207 -17.24 -0.86 2.57
C PRO A 207 -17.55 -1.72 1.33
N ASN A 208 -18.63 -1.43 0.61
CA ASN A 208 -18.91 -2.04 -0.70
C ASN A 208 -18.06 -1.45 -1.83
N ILE A 209 -17.40 -0.32 -1.59
CA ILE A 209 -16.57 0.37 -2.59
C ILE A 209 -15.12 -0.03 -2.41
N THR A 210 -14.51 -0.63 -3.45
CA THR A 210 -13.15 -1.16 -3.40
C THR A 210 -12.12 -0.35 -4.20
N ILE A 211 -12.58 0.52 -5.11
CA ILE A 211 -11.68 1.32 -5.95
C ILE A 211 -10.68 2.18 -5.16
N PRO A 212 -10.99 2.75 -3.99
CA PRO A 212 -10.03 3.56 -3.25
C PRO A 212 -8.80 2.79 -2.79
N VAL A 213 -8.90 1.51 -2.41
CA VAL A 213 -7.72 0.72 -2.03
C VAL A 213 -6.82 0.48 -3.24
N ALA A 214 -7.39 0.19 -4.42
CA ALA A 214 -6.62 0.02 -5.64
C ALA A 214 -5.88 1.31 -6.03
N MET A 215 -6.55 2.46 -5.93
CA MET A 215 -5.93 3.77 -6.16
C MET A 215 -4.82 4.06 -5.15
N ALA A 216 -5.00 3.74 -3.87
CA ALA A 216 -3.99 3.93 -2.84
C ALA A 216 -2.77 3.03 -3.06
N VAL A 217 -2.96 1.77 -3.51
CA VAL A 217 -1.88 0.88 -3.95
C VAL A 217 -1.11 1.50 -5.11
N ALA A 218 -1.81 1.97 -6.15
CA ALA A 218 -1.20 2.61 -7.31
C ALA A 218 -0.41 3.90 -6.97
N LYS A 219 -0.80 4.59 -5.89
CA LYS A 219 -0.06 5.74 -5.34
C LYS A 219 1.13 5.35 -4.47
N GLY A 220 1.36 4.07 -4.23
CA GLY A 220 2.51 3.56 -3.47
C GLY A 220 2.28 3.36 -1.97
N SER A 221 1.04 3.45 -1.48
CA SER A 221 0.72 3.10 -0.09
C SER A 221 1.08 1.66 0.21
N LYS A 222 1.62 1.44 1.41
CA LYS A 222 1.95 0.09 1.92
C LYS A 222 1.27 -0.23 3.25
N ILE A 223 0.51 0.70 3.80
CA ILE A 223 -0.26 0.51 5.04
C ILE A 223 -1.70 0.90 4.75
N PHE A 224 -2.63 0.01 5.04
CA PHE A 224 -4.05 0.19 4.77
C PHE A 224 -4.83 -0.12 6.03
N GLU A 225 -5.80 0.71 6.38
CA GLU A 225 -6.63 0.51 7.56
C GLU A 225 -8.10 0.63 7.20
N LYS A 226 -8.90 -0.34 7.63
CA LYS A 226 -10.35 -0.34 7.48
C LYS A 226 -11.03 -0.87 8.75
N HIS A 227 -12.12 -0.21 9.16
CA HIS A 227 -12.98 -0.71 10.21
C HIS A 227 -13.63 -2.03 9.81
N VAL A 228 -13.64 -2.98 10.74
CA VAL A 228 -14.17 -4.33 10.52
C VAL A 228 -15.07 -4.79 11.66
N GLY A 229 -15.96 -5.71 11.38
CA GLY A 229 -16.78 -6.37 12.37
C GLY A 229 -17.62 -7.48 11.75
N VAL A 230 -18.31 -8.23 12.58
CA VAL A 230 -19.20 -9.33 12.17
C VAL A 230 -20.63 -8.96 12.52
N PRO A 231 -21.54 -8.80 11.55
CA PRO A 231 -22.94 -8.55 11.84
C PRO A 231 -23.61 -9.82 12.40
N THR A 232 -24.50 -9.64 13.35
CA THR A 232 -25.33 -10.69 13.92
C THR A 232 -26.76 -10.18 14.12
N ASP A 233 -27.69 -11.05 14.49
CA ASP A 233 -29.07 -10.65 14.82
C ASP A 233 -29.11 -9.63 15.98
N ARG A 234 -28.10 -9.65 16.87
CA ARG A 234 -28.00 -8.76 18.02
C ARG A 234 -27.17 -7.50 17.71
N TYR A 235 -26.16 -7.58 16.87
CA TYR A 235 -25.18 -6.52 16.62
C TYR A 235 -25.12 -6.18 15.14
N ALA A 236 -25.61 -4.99 14.78
CA ALA A 236 -25.48 -4.44 13.44
C ALA A 236 -24.15 -3.69 13.27
N LEU A 237 -23.60 -3.70 12.06
CA LEU A 237 -22.46 -2.86 11.73
C LEU A 237 -22.89 -1.42 11.43
N ASN A 238 -21.99 -0.48 11.69
CA ASN A 238 -22.15 0.89 11.22
C ASN A 238 -21.86 0.99 9.70
N ALA A 239 -22.15 2.13 9.09
CA ALA A 239 -22.10 2.33 7.64
C ALA A 239 -20.69 2.28 7.02
N TYR A 240 -19.63 2.28 7.81
CA TYR A 240 -18.24 2.30 7.35
C TYR A 240 -17.40 1.08 7.79
N SER A 241 -17.98 0.18 8.57
CA SER A 241 -17.31 -1.06 9.00
C SER A 241 -17.61 -2.20 8.04
N ALA A 242 -16.57 -2.85 7.55
CA ALA A 242 -16.67 -3.97 6.64
C ALA A 242 -16.98 -5.28 7.37
N SER A 243 -17.96 -6.02 6.86
CA SER A 243 -18.16 -7.43 7.18
C SER A 243 -17.02 -8.29 6.58
N PRO A 244 -16.89 -9.58 6.97
CA PRO A 244 -15.89 -10.47 6.36
C PRO A 244 -15.99 -10.55 4.82
N ALA A 245 -17.20 -10.55 4.26
CA ALA A 245 -17.40 -10.58 2.81
C ALA A 245 -16.92 -9.28 2.12
N GLN A 246 -17.23 -8.13 2.71
CA GLN A 246 -16.77 -6.82 2.21
C GLN A 246 -15.26 -6.65 2.35
N ALA A 247 -14.67 -7.10 3.47
CA ALA A 247 -13.23 -7.10 3.67
C ALA A 247 -12.53 -8.03 2.66
N LYS A 248 -13.14 -9.18 2.34
CA LYS A 248 -12.64 -10.06 1.28
C LYS A 248 -12.55 -9.31 -0.06
N ALA A 249 -13.63 -8.65 -0.47
CA ALA A 249 -13.65 -7.87 -1.71
C ALA A 249 -12.60 -6.74 -1.72
N TRP A 250 -12.40 -6.07 -0.58
CA TRP A 250 -11.38 -5.05 -0.40
C TRP A 250 -9.95 -5.60 -0.54
N LEU A 251 -9.68 -6.78 0.03
CA LEU A 251 -8.38 -7.47 -0.08
C LEU A 251 -8.14 -8.02 -1.48
N ASP A 252 -9.18 -8.59 -2.13
CA ASP A 252 -9.10 -9.05 -3.52
C ASP A 252 -8.73 -7.89 -4.46
N ALA A 253 -9.38 -6.73 -4.30
CA ALA A 253 -9.06 -5.53 -5.08
C ALA A 253 -7.63 -5.03 -4.84
N ALA A 254 -7.10 -5.17 -3.62
CA ALA A 254 -5.72 -4.84 -3.32
C ALA A 254 -4.74 -5.80 -4.02
N VAL A 255 -5.01 -7.13 -3.99
CA VAL A 255 -4.20 -8.12 -4.71
C VAL A 255 -4.16 -7.82 -6.21
N GLU A 256 -5.33 -7.56 -6.80
CA GLU A 256 -5.44 -7.19 -8.21
C GLU A 256 -4.66 -5.91 -8.52
N ALA A 257 -4.79 -4.89 -7.68
CA ALA A 257 -4.06 -3.63 -7.85
C ALA A 257 -2.54 -3.82 -7.81
N TYR A 258 -2.01 -4.63 -6.88
CA TYR A 258 -0.59 -4.95 -6.83
C TYR A 258 -0.13 -5.70 -8.08
N ALA A 259 -0.93 -6.63 -8.59
CA ALA A 259 -0.62 -7.36 -9.83
C ALA A 259 -0.60 -6.41 -11.05
N ILE A 260 -1.56 -5.48 -11.15
CA ILE A 260 -1.64 -4.50 -12.23
C ILE A 260 -0.50 -3.48 -12.16
N CYS A 261 -0.15 -3.01 -10.96
CA CYS A 261 0.95 -2.03 -10.76
C CYS A 261 2.32 -2.62 -11.12
N GLY A 262 2.51 -3.92 -10.93
CA GLY A 262 3.74 -4.61 -11.32
C GLY A 262 4.98 -4.21 -10.53
N ALA A 263 6.15 -4.20 -11.17
CA ALA A 263 7.45 -3.96 -10.55
C ALA A 263 7.59 -2.52 -10.03
N THR A 264 8.18 -2.38 -8.84
CA THR A 264 8.45 -1.08 -8.19
C THR A 264 9.92 -0.67 -8.22
N ASP A 265 10.83 -1.61 -8.55
CA ASP A 265 12.29 -1.43 -8.39
C ASP A 265 13.00 -1.25 -9.73
N GLY A 266 12.32 -0.67 -10.73
CA GLY A 266 12.89 -0.39 -12.04
C GLY A 266 11.94 -0.71 -13.20
N ARG A 267 12.46 -0.65 -14.39
CA ARG A 267 11.71 -1.02 -15.59
C ARG A 267 11.52 -2.54 -15.63
N ALA A 268 10.28 -2.99 -15.78
CA ALA A 268 9.98 -4.40 -15.93
C ALA A 268 10.62 -4.96 -17.21
N GLU A 269 11.15 -6.18 -17.15
CA GLU A 269 11.63 -6.89 -18.32
C GLU A 269 10.46 -7.19 -19.27
N PRO A 270 10.64 -6.91 -20.59
CA PRO A 270 9.58 -7.17 -21.56
C PRO A 270 9.33 -8.68 -21.70
N SER A 271 8.09 -9.08 -21.86
CA SER A 271 7.74 -10.45 -22.13
C SER A 271 8.22 -10.91 -23.53
N LYS A 272 8.42 -12.24 -23.69
CA LYS A 272 8.75 -12.80 -25.00
C LYS A 272 7.72 -12.41 -26.07
N ALA A 273 6.43 -12.47 -25.74
CA ALA A 273 5.34 -12.10 -26.64
C ALA A 273 5.40 -10.62 -27.04
N GLU A 274 5.74 -9.71 -26.10
CA GLU A 274 5.95 -8.30 -26.40
C GLU A 274 7.13 -8.10 -27.35
N MET A 275 8.25 -8.78 -27.10
CA MET A 275 9.44 -8.66 -27.95
C MET A 275 9.19 -9.21 -29.36
N GLU A 276 8.49 -10.35 -29.50
CA GLU A 276 8.11 -10.92 -30.80
C GLU A 276 7.16 -10.00 -31.56
N SER A 277 6.16 -9.44 -30.86
CA SER A 277 5.22 -8.48 -31.44
C SER A 277 5.95 -7.22 -31.96
N LEU A 278 6.81 -6.62 -31.12
CA LEU A 278 7.60 -5.45 -31.52
C LEU A 278 8.56 -5.75 -32.66
N PHE A 279 9.18 -6.93 -32.69
CA PHE A 279 10.10 -7.32 -33.78
C PHE A 279 9.35 -7.42 -35.10
N SER A 280 8.16 -7.99 -35.14
CA SER A 280 7.34 -8.13 -36.36
C SER A 280 6.96 -6.78 -37.00
N LEU A 281 6.92 -5.70 -36.19
CA LEU A 281 6.60 -4.35 -36.64
C LEU A 281 7.83 -3.52 -37.04
N ARG A 282 9.03 -4.02 -36.81
CA ARG A 282 10.27 -3.32 -37.23
C ARG A 282 10.39 -3.37 -38.74
N ARG A 283 11.07 -2.39 -39.31
CA ARG A 283 11.47 -2.40 -40.72
C ARG A 283 12.77 -3.16 -40.84
N GLY A 284 12.83 -4.12 -41.73
CA GLY A 284 14.08 -4.79 -42.12
C GLY A 284 14.87 -3.99 -43.13
N VAL A 285 16.17 -4.23 -43.24
CA VAL A 285 17.06 -3.64 -44.20
C VAL A 285 17.11 -4.50 -45.46
N TYR A 286 16.82 -3.94 -46.60
CA TYR A 286 16.83 -4.60 -47.90
C TYR A 286 17.82 -3.92 -48.83
N ALA A 287 18.51 -4.69 -49.67
CA ALA A 287 19.42 -4.16 -50.66
C ALA A 287 18.70 -3.52 -51.85
N LYS A 288 19.02 -2.28 -52.23
CA LYS A 288 18.47 -1.63 -53.44
C LYS A 288 19.08 -2.18 -54.72
N ARG A 289 20.37 -2.58 -54.66
CA ARG A 289 21.14 -3.17 -55.74
C ARG A 289 21.81 -4.45 -55.26
N THR A 290 22.38 -5.22 -56.18
CA THR A 290 23.29 -6.30 -55.80
C THR A 290 24.52 -5.71 -55.14
N VAL A 291 24.80 -6.13 -53.90
CA VAL A 291 26.03 -5.80 -53.14
C VAL A 291 26.94 -7.02 -53.15
N LYS A 292 28.17 -6.86 -53.59
CA LYS A 292 29.15 -7.94 -53.69
C LYS A 292 29.85 -8.21 -52.36
N ALA A 293 30.29 -9.45 -52.16
CA ALA A 293 31.12 -9.81 -51.02
C ALA A 293 32.33 -8.87 -50.88
N GLY A 294 32.58 -8.40 -49.66
CA GLY A 294 33.61 -7.42 -49.32
C GLY A 294 33.15 -5.96 -49.42
N GLU A 295 32.04 -5.65 -50.10
CA GLU A 295 31.56 -4.26 -50.20
C GLU A 295 30.95 -3.79 -48.88
N ARG A 296 31.14 -2.51 -48.60
CA ARG A 296 30.43 -1.81 -47.52
C ARG A 296 29.02 -1.44 -48.00
N LEU A 297 28.01 -1.75 -47.21
CA LEU A 297 26.65 -1.25 -47.41
C LEU A 297 26.57 0.21 -46.92
N ARG A 298 26.11 1.10 -47.82
CA ARG A 298 25.87 2.53 -47.54
C ARG A 298 24.37 2.82 -47.52
N ASP A 299 23.97 3.96 -47.02
CA ASP A 299 22.57 4.39 -46.97
C ASP A 299 21.89 4.38 -48.35
N ASP A 300 22.63 4.70 -49.42
CA ASP A 300 22.11 4.65 -50.78
C ASP A 300 21.98 3.23 -51.35
N ASP A 301 22.63 2.26 -50.76
CA ASP A 301 22.59 0.85 -51.19
C ASP A 301 21.41 0.08 -50.61
N VAL A 302 20.66 0.64 -49.64
CA VAL A 302 19.63 -0.05 -48.90
C VAL A 302 18.30 0.72 -48.86
N PHE A 303 17.24 0.01 -48.53
CA PHE A 303 15.95 0.58 -48.15
C PHE A 303 15.36 -0.20 -46.96
N PHE A 304 14.43 0.45 -46.26
CA PHE A 304 13.85 -0.09 -45.05
C PHE A 304 12.36 -0.40 -45.29
N ALA A 305 11.98 -1.66 -45.15
CA ALA A 305 10.62 -2.10 -45.42
C ALA A 305 10.16 -3.24 -44.48
N ILE A 306 8.88 -3.52 -44.45
CA ILE A 306 8.30 -4.72 -43.87
C ILE A 306 7.96 -5.72 -44.99
N PRO A 307 7.92 -7.03 -44.68
CA PRO A 307 8.09 -7.67 -43.37
C PRO A 307 9.57 -7.78 -42.94
N THR A 308 9.82 -7.82 -41.62
CA THR A 308 11.09 -8.26 -41.09
C THR A 308 11.10 -9.79 -41.02
N GLN A 309 12.22 -10.40 -41.35
CA GLN A 309 12.43 -11.85 -41.34
C GLN A 309 13.43 -12.25 -40.23
N ASP A 310 13.46 -13.51 -39.86
CA ASP A 310 14.44 -14.04 -38.90
C ASP A 310 15.87 -13.79 -39.38
N GLY A 311 16.72 -13.35 -38.46
CA GLY A 311 18.08 -13.00 -38.72
C GLY A 311 18.28 -11.71 -39.54
N HIS A 312 17.24 -10.94 -39.81
CA HIS A 312 17.30 -9.70 -40.58
C HIS A 312 17.97 -8.58 -39.78
N VAL A 313 18.83 -7.83 -40.42
CA VAL A 313 19.26 -6.51 -39.90
C VAL A 313 18.07 -5.58 -39.95
N THR A 314 17.75 -4.97 -38.84
CA THR A 314 16.57 -4.05 -38.75
C THR A 314 17.00 -2.60 -38.86
N ALA A 315 16.07 -1.72 -39.16
CA ALA A 315 16.32 -0.28 -39.14
C ALA A 315 16.82 0.22 -37.77
N ASN A 316 16.49 -0.53 -36.68
CA ASN A 316 16.94 -0.24 -35.32
C ASN A 316 18.44 -0.51 -35.13
N ASP A 317 19.04 -1.41 -35.95
CA ASP A 317 20.45 -1.74 -35.95
C ASP A 317 21.24 -0.78 -36.85
N TRP A 318 20.57 -0.11 -37.79
CA TRP A 318 21.17 0.78 -38.76
C TRP A 318 21.46 2.15 -38.16
N SER A 319 22.71 2.34 -37.74
CA SER A 319 23.16 3.56 -37.06
C SER A 319 24.33 4.19 -37.80
N LYS A 320 24.48 5.50 -37.74
CA LYS A 320 25.64 6.23 -38.24
C LYS A 320 26.97 5.78 -37.62
N TYR A 321 26.91 5.10 -36.47
CA TYR A 321 28.05 4.55 -35.75
C TYR A 321 28.34 3.08 -36.08
N THR A 322 27.50 2.45 -36.93
CA THR A 322 27.65 1.05 -37.30
C THR A 322 27.86 0.95 -38.80
N GLN A 323 28.93 0.28 -39.19
CA GLN A 323 29.19 -0.03 -40.58
C GLN A 323 28.95 -1.50 -40.83
N PHE A 324 28.31 -1.83 -41.96
CA PHE A 324 28.00 -3.18 -42.37
C PHE A 324 28.76 -3.50 -43.65
N TYR A 325 29.41 -4.64 -43.72
CA TYR A 325 30.15 -5.15 -44.87
C TYR A 325 29.57 -6.48 -45.28
N ALA A 326 29.27 -6.67 -46.55
CA ALA A 326 28.76 -7.96 -47.06
C ALA A 326 29.87 -9.02 -47.00
N GLU A 327 29.59 -10.15 -46.41
CA GLU A 327 30.52 -11.32 -46.44
C GLU A 327 30.19 -12.27 -47.59
N THR A 328 28.95 -12.21 -48.09
CA THR A 328 28.46 -12.91 -49.27
C THR A 328 27.74 -11.95 -50.20
N ASP A 329 27.58 -12.32 -51.49
CA ASP A 329 26.80 -11.51 -52.43
C ASP A 329 25.33 -11.37 -51.94
N ILE A 330 24.81 -10.15 -51.87
CA ILE A 330 23.42 -9.84 -51.50
C ILE A 330 22.71 -9.35 -52.77
N PRO A 331 21.74 -10.13 -53.30
CA PRO A 331 20.98 -9.70 -54.49
C PRO A 331 20.14 -8.45 -54.27
N ALA A 332 19.82 -7.72 -55.33
CA ALA A 332 18.88 -6.63 -55.25
C ALA A 332 17.50 -7.12 -54.72
N ASN A 333 16.88 -6.32 -53.88
CA ASN A 333 15.64 -6.59 -53.13
C ASN A 333 15.71 -7.73 -52.09
N ALA A 334 16.89 -8.33 -51.91
CA ALA A 334 17.07 -9.34 -50.88
C ALA A 334 17.22 -8.71 -49.48
N PRO A 335 16.77 -9.46 -48.42
CA PRO A 335 16.98 -9.02 -47.03
C PRO A 335 18.48 -9.06 -46.70
N VAL A 336 18.95 -8.03 -45.98
CA VAL A 336 20.29 -8.04 -45.39
C VAL A 336 20.25 -8.82 -44.08
N LYS A 337 20.87 -10.00 -44.05
CA LYS A 337 20.85 -10.90 -42.90
C LYS A 337 22.15 -10.84 -42.11
N LEU A 338 22.03 -11.01 -40.78
CA LEU A 338 23.16 -10.97 -39.85
C LEU A 338 24.22 -12.03 -40.16
N GLU A 339 23.83 -13.20 -40.68
CA GLU A 339 24.73 -14.28 -41.11
C GLU A 339 25.63 -13.93 -42.31
N GLY A 340 25.19 -12.98 -43.11
CA GLY A 340 25.89 -12.61 -44.37
C GLY A 340 26.63 -11.29 -44.30
N ILE A 341 26.79 -10.72 -43.11
CA ILE A 341 27.42 -9.42 -42.93
C ILE A 341 28.41 -9.39 -41.77
N ARG A 342 29.43 -8.57 -41.88
CA ARG A 342 30.30 -8.19 -40.77
C ARG A 342 29.92 -6.79 -40.30
N ARG A 343 29.67 -6.66 -39.00
CA ARG A 343 29.34 -5.42 -38.33
C ARG A 343 30.59 -4.81 -37.68
N VAL A 344 30.80 -3.50 -37.87
CA VAL A 344 31.88 -2.73 -37.24
C VAL A 344 31.25 -1.53 -36.49
N ASP A 345 31.50 -1.42 -35.21
CA ASP A 345 31.16 -0.22 -34.45
C ASP A 345 32.28 0.80 -34.59
N THR A 346 31.96 2.03 -34.96
CA THR A 346 32.94 3.09 -35.22
C THR A 346 33.15 4.02 -34.02
N ARG A 347 32.60 3.67 -32.86
CA ARG A 347 32.78 4.42 -31.60
C ARG A 347 33.93 3.91 -30.76
N GLU A 348 34.57 2.81 -31.16
CA GLU A 348 35.78 2.27 -30.52
C GLU A 348 37.06 2.81 -31.13
#